data_0b21efa06e94f4e986cd0537562bfdf8
#
_entry.id   0b21efa06e94f4e986cd0537562bfdf8
#
_cell.length_a   1.000
_cell.length_b   1.000
_cell.length_c   1.000
_cell.angle_alpha   90.00
_cell.angle_beta   90.00
_cell.angle_gamma   90.00
#
_symmetry.space_group_name_H-M   'P 1'
#
loop_
_entity.id
_entity.type
_entity.pdbx_description
1 polymer ?
#
loop_
_entity_poly.entity_id
_entity_poly.type
_entity_poly.pdbx_seq_one_letter_code
_entity_poly.pdbx_strand_id
1 'polypeptide(L)'
;MKIASELSPIFVHASPRSGSTYFFNVLRRDNSLMCFNESIIDVFSYYSKKDIAGLKVAQKWNVNHDFLQRDDFHELIAAWDAVMHLYPPFPSFQNYLPSGGQIPSNLQAYLDGLMQFARDSGKRPVFCEIYSRGRAGALRSAFGGFHIAQYRDPLSQFGSFVRPLLEGGEWGFLTFPLMELGISGAHPLYRLVPERWRPPVLPWPEDNRAKRWSSGVQYISMVAAPDSETLEKAMRWHLFSWFLSNLAALTYADLTLDIDRAHDDVGYEHDFIDRLASKCKVTVNFRDITKFPRYYDFDSLDVAQLCDQVKSTMREAVFDGRIDNAVRALGAQPPILGAAAAAEILLLKLDSSLAAMAASTDLCRISEKNWKAVTAKHRTIWFNPGVRVLAERLYPFAAPLARAARRTKIRHRTRRQIANH
;
A
#
# COMPACT_ATOMS: atom_id res chain seq x y z
N MET A 1 6.19 9.74 -34.78
CA MET A 1 6.87 9.67 -33.48
C MET A 1 6.20 10.46 -32.34
N LYS A 2 5.46 11.56 -32.55
CA LYS A 2 4.78 12.33 -31.47
C LYS A 2 3.67 11.54 -30.74
N ILE A 3 2.89 10.76 -31.43
CA ILE A 3 1.73 10.02 -30.87
C ILE A 3 2.16 8.96 -29.84
N ALA A 4 3.32 8.31 -30.04
CA ALA A 4 3.79 7.25 -29.14
C ALA A 4 4.23 7.80 -27.75
N SER A 5 4.67 9.05 -27.67
CA SER A 5 5.06 9.68 -26.39
C SER A 5 3.86 10.14 -25.55
N GLU A 6 2.74 10.46 -26.20
CA GLU A 6 1.51 10.92 -25.53
C GLU A 6 0.74 9.79 -24.86
N LEU A 7 0.94 8.54 -25.29
CA LEU A 7 0.32 7.33 -24.72
C LEU A 7 1.27 6.52 -23.82
N SER A 8 2.42 7.08 -23.44
CA SER A 8 3.32 6.42 -22.49
C SER A 8 2.64 6.28 -21.12
N PRO A 9 2.84 5.15 -20.40
CA PRO A 9 2.12 4.89 -19.15
C PRO A 9 2.47 5.91 -18.05
N ILE A 10 1.53 6.07 -17.12
CA ILE A 10 1.76 6.77 -15.86
C ILE A 10 1.68 5.73 -14.75
N PHE A 11 2.68 5.70 -13.87
CA PHE A 11 2.70 4.87 -12.68
C PHE A 11 2.65 5.73 -11.43
N VAL A 12 1.66 5.50 -10.57
CA VAL A 12 1.56 6.11 -9.23
C VAL A 12 1.96 5.05 -8.22
N HIS A 13 3.06 5.28 -7.54
CA HIS A 13 3.60 4.41 -6.50
C HIS A 13 3.16 4.93 -5.14
N ALA A 14 2.19 4.27 -4.54
CA ALA A 14 1.60 4.66 -3.28
C ALA A 14 1.74 3.56 -2.23
N SER A 15 1.37 3.84 -1.00
CA SER A 15 1.16 2.83 0.04
C SER A 15 -0.32 2.71 0.38
N PRO A 16 -0.76 1.60 0.97
CA PRO A 16 -2.08 1.55 1.56
C PRO A 16 -2.28 2.72 2.53
N ARG A 17 -3.48 3.28 2.53
CA ARG A 17 -3.85 4.38 3.44
C ARG A 17 -3.05 5.68 3.27
N SER A 18 -2.34 5.85 2.17
CA SER A 18 -1.65 7.11 1.82
C SER A 18 -2.51 8.09 1.01
N GLY A 19 -3.81 7.87 0.87
CA GLY A 19 -4.66 8.66 -0.02
C GLY A 19 -4.61 8.21 -1.49
N SER A 20 -4.09 7.01 -1.77
CA SER A 20 -3.99 6.45 -3.12
C SER A 20 -5.32 6.42 -3.87
N THR A 21 -6.40 5.98 -3.22
CA THR A 21 -7.74 5.96 -3.80
C THR A 21 -8.25 7.37 -4.12
N TYR A 22 -7.91 8.37 -3.29
CA TYR A 22 -8.26 9.75 -3.57
C TYR A 22 -7.57 10.23 -4.86
N PHE A 23 -6.24 10.07 -4.96
CA PHE A 23 -5.48 10.51 -6.13
C PHE A 23 -5.85 9.73 -7.40
N PHE A 24 -6.14 8.44 -7.29
CA PHE A 24 -6.72 7.65 -8.36
C PHE A 24 -8.01 8.29 -8.89
N ASN A 25 -8.95 8.66 -8.00
CA ASN A 25 -10.20 9.30 -8.41
C ASN A 25 -9.99 10.70 -9.02
N VAL A 26 -8.97 11.42 -8.56
CA VAL A 26 -8.58 12.73 -9.15
C VAL A 26 -8.11 12.53 -10.60
N LEU A 27 -7.22 11.56 -10.85
CA LEU A 27 -6.73 11.24 -12.21
C LEU A 27 -7.85 10.70 -13.11
N ARG A 28 -8.74 9.88 -12.58
CA ARG A 28 -9.85 9.27 -13.32
C ARG A 28 -10.88 10.27 -13.86
N ARG A 29 -10.88 11.52 -13.36
CA ARG A 29 -11.73 12.59 -13.89
C ARG A 29 -11.33 13.04 -15.29
N ASP A 30 -10.08 12.80 -15.69
CA ASP A 30 -9.59 13.07 -17.03
C ASP A 30 -9.98 11.91 -17.96
N ASN A 31 -10.91 12.18 -18.88
CA ASN A 31 -11.43 11.18 -19.81
C ASN A 31 -10.39 10.65 -20.82
N SER A 32 -9.26 11.32 -20.99
CA SER A 32 -8.13 10.86 -21.82
C SER A 32 -7.33 9.74 -21.15
N LEU A 33 -7.55 9.51 -19.85
CA LEU A 33 -6.85 8.50 -19.08
C LEU A 33 -7.70 7.24 -18.90
N MET A 34 -7.03 6.09 -18.82
CA MET A 34 -7.61 4.83 -18.34
C MET A 34 -6.87 4.43 -17.07
N CYS A 35 -7.53 4.61 -15.94
CA CYS A 35 -6.90 4.45 -14.64
C CYS A 35 -7.19 3.07 -14.04
N PHE A 36 -6.16 2.25 -13.90
CA PHE A 36 -6.21 0.95 -13.24
C PHE A 36 -5.84 1.13 -11.76
N ASN A 37 -6.79 0.85 -10.86
CA ASN A 37 -6.56 0.91 -9.42
C ASN A 37 -6.13 -0.46 -8.89
N GLU A 38 -5.00 -0.50 -8.17
CA GLU A 38 -4.50 -1.71 -7.50
C GLU A 38 -4.50 -2.95 -8.41
N SER A 39 -4.05 -2.79 -9.66
CA SER A 39 -4.10 -3.84 -10.69
C SER A 39 -3.26 -5.07 -10.34
N ILE A 40 -2.27 -4.92 -9.46
CA ILE A 40 -1.39 -6.00 -8.99
C ILE A 40 -1.74 -6.52 -7.60
N ILE A 41 -2.98 -6.34 -7.14
CA ILE A 41 -3.44 -6.84 -5.84
C ILE A 41 -3.83 -8.31 -5.90
N ASP A 42 -3.41 -9.14 -4.95
CA ASP A 42 -3.68 -10.59 -4.90
C ASP A 42 -5.18 -10.97 -4.95
N VAL A 43 -6.08 -10.00 -4.77
CA VAL A 43 -7.52 -10.24 -4.75
C VAL A 43 -8.01 -10.91 -6.05
N PHE A 44 -7.42 -10.59 -7.18
CA PHE A 44 -7.81 -11.18 -8.48
C PHE A 44 -7.39 -12.64 -8.63
N SER A 45 -6.44 -13.12 -7.83
CA SER A 45 -6.13 -14.57 -7.74
C SER A 45 -7.21 -15.36 -7.00
N TYR A 46 -8.12 -14.70 -6.29
CA TYR A 46 -9.13 -15.34 -5.45
C TYR A 46 -10.56 -15.23 -5.98
N TYR A 47 -10.83 -14.21 -6.83
CA TYR A 47 -12.19 -13.83 -7.21
C TYR A 47 -12.37 -13.84 -8.72
N SER A 48 -13.54 -14.25 -9.18
CA SER A 48 -13.93 -14.16 -10.59
C SER A 48 -14.38 -12.73 -10.95
N LYS A 49 -14.48 -12.43 -12.24
CA LYS A 49 -15.05 -11.17 -12.76
C LYS A 49 -16.37 -10.81 -12.07
N LYS A 50 -17.29 -11.78 -11.93
CA LYS A 50 -18.58 -11.59 -11.28
C LYS A 50 -18.46 -11.27 -9.79
N ASP A 51 -17.48 -11.90 -9.10
CA ASP A 51 -17.24 -11.62 -7.70
C ASP A 51 -16.71 -10.19 -7.52
N ILE A 52 -15.76 -9.76 -8.36
CA ILE A 52 -15.18 -8.41 -8.33
C ILE A 52 -16.25 -7.36 -8.68
N ALA A 53 -17.02 -7.55 -9.73
CA ALA A 53 -18.11 -6.65 -10.09
C ALA A 53 -19.22 -6.56 -9.00
N GLY A 54 -19.34 -7.61 -8.19
CA GLY A 54 -20.25 -7.63 -7.05
C GLY A 54 -19.63 -7.19 -5.71
N LEU A 55 -18.32 -6.99 -5.70
CA LEU A 55 -17.65 -6.33 -4.58
C LEU A 55 -18.06 -4.85 -4.60
N LYS A 56 -19.24 -4.54 -4.07
CA LYS A 56 -19.42 -3.24 -3.44
C LYS A 56 -18.34 -3.21 -2.37
N VAL A 57 -17.25 -2.49 -2.64
CA VAL A 57 -16.15 -2.31 -1.69
C VAL A 57 -16.82 -2.00 -0.37
N ALA A 58 -16.67 -2.92 0.56
CA ALA A 58 -17.58 -2.95 1.68
C ALA A 58 -17.46 -1.63 2.40
N GLN A 59 -18.57 -0.90 2.53
CA GLN A 59 -18.73 0.31 3.30
C GLN A 59 -18.09 0.26 4.70
N LYS A 60 -17.73 -0.94 5.16
CA LYS A 60 -17.03 -1.23 6.41
C LYS A 60 -15.64 -0.62 6.53
N TRP A 61 -14.92 -0.40 5.41
CA TRP A 61 -13.51 0.04 5.43
C TRP A 61 -13.34 1.55 5.31
N ASN A 62 -14.42 2.25 5.02
CA ASN A 62 -14.40 3.63 4.57
C ASN A 62 -15.47 4.47 5.26
N VAL A 63 -15.32 4.60 6.55
CA VAL A 63 -16.24 5.41 7.38
C VAL A 63 -16.30 6.88 6.94
N ASN A 64 -15.39 7.34 6.07
CA ASN A 64 -15.31 8.76 5.69
C ASN A 64 -15.04 9.01 4.19
N HIS A 65 -15.30 8.07 3.30
CA HIS A 65 -15.18 8.31 1.86
C HIS A 65 -16.54 8.13 1.18
N ASP A 66 -17.30 9.19 1.02
CA ASP A 66 -18.52 9.22 0.19
C ASP A 66 -18.23 8.80 -1.27
N PHE A 67 -16.95 8.80 -1.65
CA PHE A 67 -16.45 8.41 -2.97
C PHE A 67 -16.45 6.90 -3.24
N LEU A 68 -16.57 6.06 -2.22
CA LEU A 68 -16.48 4.61 -2.34
C LEU A 68 -17.83 3.91 -2.66
N GLN A 69 -18.81 4.65 -3.02
CA GLN A 69 -19.95 4.11 -3.77
C GLN A 69 -19.57 3.81 -5.22
N ARG A 70 -18.32 4.11 -5.64
CA ARG A 70 -17.84 3.97 -7.00
C ARG A 70 -17.06 2.68 -7.16
N ASP A 71 -17.19 2.15 -8.33
CA ASP A 71 -16.58 0.95 -8.88
C ASP A 71 -15.08 1.16 -9.10
N ASP A 72 -14.27 0.95 -8.06
CA ASP A 72 -12.82 1.17 -8.09
C ASP A 72 -12.09 0.26 -9.09
N PHE A 73 -12.76 -0.80 -9.58
CA PHE A 73 -12.20 -1.76 -10.53
C PHE A 73 -12.90 -1.73 -11.90
N HIS A 74 -13.63 -0.68 -12.22
CA HIS A 74 -14.40 -0.60 -13.48
C HIS A 74 -13.54 -0.85 -14.70
N GLU A 75 -12.39 -0.20 -14.80
CA GLU A 75 -11.47 -0.32 -15.93
C GLU A 75 -10.85 -1.72 -16.02
N LEU A 76 -10.53 -2.33 -14.88
CA LEU A 76 -10.06 -3.71 -14.81
C LEU A 76 -11.14 -4.71 -15.20
N ILE A 77 -12.39 -4.47 -14.79
CA ILE A 77 -13.54 -5.29 -15.19
C ILE A 77 -13.78 -5.17 -16.69
N ALA A 78 -13.63 -3.99 -17.28
CA ALA A 78 -13.74 -3.76 -18.71
C ALA A 78 -12.64 -4.52 -19.49
N ALA A 79 -11.40 -4.50 -18.99
CA ALA A 79 -10.26 -5.19 -19.59
C ALA A 79 -10.22 -6.69 -19.29
N TRP A 80 -11.07 -7.21 -18.39
CA TRP A 80 -10.97 -8.54 -17.79
C TRP A 80 -10.77 -9.67 -18.81
N ASP A 81 -11.64 -9.76 -19.78
CA ASP A 81 -11.62 -10.88 -20.75
C ASP A 81 -10.41 -10.82 -21.67
N ALA A 82 -9.85 -9.64 -21.88
CA ALA A 82 -8.66 -9.43 -22.69
C ALA A 82 -7.35 -9.77 -21.96
N VAL A 83 -7.28 -9.58 -20.63
CA VAL A 83 -5.99 -9.58 -19.93
C VAL A 83 -5.87 -10.57 -18.77
N MET A 84 -6.98 -11.04 -18.17
CA MET A 84 -6.90 -11.84 -16.94
C MET A 84 -6.31 -13.23 -17.13
N HIS A 85 -6.23 -13.75 -18.35
CA HIS A 85 -5.49 -14.97 -18.66
C HIS A 85 -3.96 -14.79 -18.51
N LEU A 86 -3.47 -13.56 -18.53
CA LEU A 86 -2.06 -13.18 -18.28
C LEU A 86 -1.77 -12.87 -16.83
N TYR A 87 -2.81 -12.76 -15.98
CA TYR A 87 -2.67 -12.32 -14.61
C TYR A 87 -1.80 -13.29 -13.80
N PRO A 88 -0.67 -12.80 -13.23
CA PRO A 88 0.22 -13.66 -12.45
C PRO A 88 -0.44 -14.07 -11.14
N PRO A 89 -0.21 -15.29 -10.67
CA PRO A 89 -0.73 -15.69 -9.37
C PRO A 89 -0.06 -14.86 -8.26
N PHE A 90 -0.87 -14.16 -7.48
CA PHE A 90 -0.43 -13.46 -6.27
C PHE A 90 0.71 -12.43 -6.46
N PRO A 91 0.53 -11.40 -7.26
CA PRO A 91 1.62 -10.50 -7.62
C PRO A 91 1.96 -9.46 -6.56
N SER A 92 1.12 -9.24 -5.52
CA SER A 92 1.26 -8.12 -4.58
C SER A 92 2.67 -8.00 -4.00
N PHE A 93 3.22 -9.10 -3.50
CA PHE A 93 4.54 -9.13 -2.88
C PHE A 93 5.57 -9.94 -3.66
N GLN A 94 5.20 -10.54 -4.78
CA GLN A 94 6.11 -11.29 -5.62
C GLN A 94 7.23 -10.38 -6.11
N ASN A 95 8.47 -10.65 -5.71
CA ASN A 95 9.62 -9.82 -6.05
C ASN A 95 9.39 -8.32 -5.74
N TYR A 96 8.89 -8.01 -4.54
CA TYR A 96 8.52 -6.65 -4.13
C TYR A 96 9.72 -5.68 -4.16
N LEU A 97 10.91 -6.13 -3.76
CA LEU A 97 12.18 -5.46 -3.95
C LEU A 97 12.98 -6.24 -4.99
N PRO A 98 12.88 -5.91 -6.29
CA PRO A 98 13.50 -6.69 -7.35
C PRO A 98 15.01 -6.47 -7.36
N SER A 99 15.79 -7.54 -7.30
CA SER A 99 17.22 -7.48 -7.52
C SER A 99 17.52 -7.32 -9.01
N GLY A 100 18.40 -6.37 -9.35
CA GLY A 100 18.80 -6.11 -10.74
C GLY A 100 17.74 -5.43 -11.61
N GLY A 101 16.72 -4.85 -11.00
CA GLY A 101 15.74 -4.01 -11.71
C GLY A 101 14.83 -4.76 -12.69
N GLN A 102 14.57 -6.03 -12.45
CA GLN A 102 13.71 -6.84 -13.31
C GLN A 102 12.41 -7.20 -12.58
N ILE A 103 11.30 -7.09 -13.30
CA ILE A 103 10.01 -7.63 -12.87
C ILE A 103 9.79 -9.02 -13.46
N PRO A 104 8.99 -9.89 -12.81
CA PRO A 104 8.63 -11.19 -13.38
C PRO A 104 8.00 -11.06 -14.77
N SER A 105 8.37 -11.94 -15.70
CA SER A 105 7.89 -11.90 -17.10
C SER A 105 6.37 -12.01 -17.22
N ASN A 106 5.73 -12.81 -16.35
CA ASN A 106 4.28 -12.91 -16.29
C ASN A 106 3.61 -11.60 -15.81
N LEU A 107 4.20 -10.90 -14.84
CA LEU A 107 3.72 -9.57 -14.43
C LEU A 107 3.92 -8.55 -15.55
N GLN A 108 5.05 -8.62 -16.25
CA GLN A 108 5.29 -7.75 -17.40
C GLN A 108 4.25 -7.97 -18.49
N ALA A 109 4.00 -9.21 -18.89
CA ALA A 109 3.00 -9.53 -19.92
C ALA A 109 1.59 -9.05 -19.54
N TYR A 110 1.21 -9.19 -18.27
CA TYR A 110 -0.07 -8.71 -17.77
C TYR A 110 -0.21 -7.19 -17.86
N LEU A 111 0.80 -6.45 -17.39
CA LEU A 111 0.80 -4.98 -17.45
C LEU A 111 0.86 -4.48 -18.90
N ASP A 112 1.62 -5.14 -19.79
CA ASP A 112 1.61 -4.85 -21.24
C ASP A 112 0.21 -5.02 -21.82
N GLY A 113 -0.50 -6.09 -21.46
CA GLY A 113 -1.88 -6.34 -21.87
C GLY A 113 -2.84 -5.21 -21.45
N LEU A 114 -2.74 -4.74 -20.20
CA LEU A 114 -3.53 -3.60 -19.70
C LEU A 114 -3.19 -2.31 -20.45
N MET A 115 -1.91 -2.06 -20.73
CA MET A 115 -1.48 -0.89 -21.50
C MET A 115 -2.00 -0.93 -22.93
N GLN A 116 -1.96 -2.10 -23.55
CA GLN A 116 -2.49 -2.27 -24.91
C GLN A 116 -4.00 -2.04 -24.95
N PHE A 117 -4.75 -2.61 -23.99
CA PHE A 117 -6.19 -2.39 -23.87
C PHE A 117 -6.56 -0.90 -23.73
N ALA A 118 -5.79 -0.15 -22.93
CA ALA A 118 -6.00 1.29 -22.79
C ALA A 118 -5.74 2.04 -24.10
N ARG A 119 -4.62 1.73 -24.78
CA ARG A 119 -4.25 2.35 -26.08
C ARG A 119 -5.26 2.04 -27.17
N ASP A 120 -5.75 0.83 -27.23
CA ASP A 120 -6.79 0.43 -28.20
C ASP A 120 -8.11 1.19 -27.99
N SER A 121 -8.34 1.62 -26.74
CA SER A 121 -9.44 2.51 -26.36
C SER A 121 -9.13 4.00 -26.59
N GLY A 122 -8.00 4.34 -27.21
CA GLY A 122 -7.55 5.73 -27.44
C GLY A 122 -7.18 6.48 -26.15
N LYS A 123 -6.89 5.77 -25.05
CA LYS A 123 -6.61 6.35 -23.74
C LYS A 123 -5.19 6.07 -23.29
N ARG A 124 -4.66 6.97 -22.47
CA ARG A 124 -3.37 6.80 -21.81
C ARG A 124 -3.51 5.90 -20.58
N PRO A 125 -2.73 4.82 -20.46
CA PRO A 125 -2.79 3.94 -19.29
C PRO A 125 -2.19 4.61 -18.04
N VAL A 126 -2.89 4.50 -16.92
CA VAL A 126 -2.45 4.96 -15.59
C VAL A 126 -2.60 3.81 -14.60
N PHE A 127 -1.54 3.52 -13.86
CA PHE A 127 -1.51 2.48 -12.83
C PHE A 127 -1.37 3.11 -11.45
N CYS A 128 -2.41 3.05 -10.63
CA CYS A 128 -2.39 3.53 -9.24
C CYS A 128 -2.19 2.34 -8.31
N GLU A 129 -0.94 2.11 -7.87
CA GLU A 129 -0.53 0.85 -7.26
C GLU A 129 -0.02 1.04 -5.83
N ILE A 130 -0.58 0.30 -4.89
CA ILE A 130 -0.12 0.28 -3.49
C ILE A 130 0.98 -0.78 -3.23
N TYR A 131 1.27 -1.64 -4.20
CA TYR A 131 2.29 -2.70 -4.12
C TYR A 131 3.48 -2.46 -5.05
N SER A 132 3.67 -1.23 -5.52
CA SER A 132 4.69 -0.93 -6.54
C SER A 132 5.84 -0.07 -6.06
N ARG A 133 5.82 0.46 -4.83
CA ARG A 133 6.87 1.37 -4.33
C ARG A 133 8.27 0.76 -4.44
N GLY A 134 8.44 -0.45 -3.95
CA GLY A 134 9.71 -1.18 -4.05
C GLY A 134 10.10 -1.58 -5.47
N ARG A 135 9.15 -1.60 -6.42
CA ARG A 135 9.33 -1.95 -7.83
C ARG A 135 9.48 -0.76 -8.77
N ALA A 136 9.45 0.48 -8.25
CA ALA A 136 9.42 1.68 -9.09
C ALA A 136 10.55 1.70 -10.12
N GLY A 137 11.78 1.39 -9.72
CA GLY A 137 12.94 1.30 -10.62
C GLY A 137 12.81 0.21 -11.68
N ALA A 138 12.30 -0.96 -11.31
CA ALA A 138 12.11 -2.08 -12.23
C ALA A 138 10.96 -1.81 -13.23
N LEU A 139 9.85 -1.23 -12.78
CA LEU A 139 8.74 -0.82 -13.65
C LEU A 139 9.19 0.25 -14.63
N ARG A 140 9.99 1.22 -14.15
CA ARG A 140 10.60 2.23 -15.02
C ARG A 140 11.52 1.61 -16.07
N SER A 141 12.33 0.65 -15.68
CA SER A 141 13.23 -0.06 -16.60
C SER A 141 12.47 -0.86 -17.66
N ALA A 142 11.37 -1.50 -17.27
CA ALA A 142 10.58 -2.35 -18.15
C ALA A 142 9.68 -1.56 -19.12
N PHE A 143 9.05 -0.48 -18.65
CA PHE A 143 7.98 0.20 -19.40
C PHE A 143 8.30 1.66 -19.73
N GLY A 144 9.32 2.26 -19.14
CA GLY A 144 9.49 3.70 -19.19
C GLY A 144 8.30 4.43 -18.57
N GLY A 145 7.85 5.50 -19.23
CA GLY A 145 6.68 6.25 -18.80
C GLY A 145 6.99 7.32 -17.75
N PHE A 146 5.95 7.82 -17.11
CA PHE A 146 6.02 8.86 -16.09
C PHE A 146 5.68 8.28 -14.72
N HIS A 147 6.57 8.46 -13.76
CA HIS A 147 6.45 7.85 -12.44
C HIS A 147 6.21 8.91 -11.37
N ILE A 148 5.18 8.69 -10.55
CA ILE A 148 4.79 9.56 -9.42
C ILE A 148 4.95 8.76 -8.14
N ALA A 149 5.75 9.23 -7.20
CA ALA A 149 5.82 8.66 -5.85
C ALA A 149 4.88 9.45 -4.92
N GLN A 150 3.88 8.76 -4.39
CA GLN A 150 2.93 9.33 -3.44
C GLN A 150 3.19 8.82 -2.04
N TYR A 151 3.35 9.73 -1.09
CA TYR A 151 3.53 9.41 0.33
C TYR A 151 2.74 10.38 1.22
N ARG A 152 2.63 10.04 2.48
CA ARG A 152 1.97 10.84 3.51
C ARG A 152 2.71 10.72 4.84
N ASP A 153 2.22 11.46 5.82
CA ASP A 153 2.65 11.41 7.23
C ASP A 153 2.65 9.97 7.77
N PRO A 154 3.81 9.43 8.18
CA PRO A 154 3.93 8.04 8.64
C PRO A 154 3.16 7.77 9.93
N LEU A 155 3.06 8.72 10.85
CA LEU A 155 2.38 8.52 12.13
C LEU A 155 0.87 8.50 11.95
N SER A 156 0.34 9.42 11.14
CA SER A 156 -1.06 9.42 10.73
C SER A 156 -1.42 8.17 9.91
N GLN A 157 -0.51 7.69 9.07
CA GLN A 157 -0.70 6.45 8.31
C GLN A 157 -0.72 5.22 9.24
N PHE A 158 0.16 5.15 10.24
CA PHE A 158 0.12 4.08 11.23
C PHE A 158 -1.22 4.08 11.98
N GLY A 159 -1.69 5.24 12.41
CA GLY A 159 -3.02 5.38 13.00
C GLY A 159 -4.14 4.83 12.08
N SER A 160 -4.03 5.11 10.79
CA SER A 160 -4.97 4.57 9.79
C SER A 160 -4.85 3.04 9.58
N PHE A 161 -3.72 2.43 9.92
CA PHE A 161 -3.55 0.97 9.94
C PHE A 161 -4.14 0.33 11.20
N VAL A 162 -3.99 1.01 12.34
CA VAL A 162 -4.51 0.55 13.64
C VAL A 162 -6.04 0.64 13.69
N ARG A 163 -6.61 1.69 13.12
CA ARG A 163 -8.05 1.97 13.18
C ARG A 163 -8.95 0.79 12.75
N PRO A 164 -8.74 0.11 11.63
CA PRO A 164 -9.54 -1.06 11.23
C PRO A 164 -9.48 -2.20 12.24
N LEU A 165 -8.36 -2.35 12.95
CA LEU A 165 -8.25 -3.31 14.05
C LEU A 165 -9.14 -2.91 15.23
N LEU A 166 -9.06 -1.64 15.67
CA LEU A 166 -9.83 -1.13 16.80
C LEU A 166 -11.34 -1.18 16.54
N GLU A 167 -11.77 -0.85 15.34
CA GLU A 167 -13.18 -0.78 14.95
C GLU A 167 -13.77 -2.13 14.50
N GLY A 168 -12.98 -2.99 13.87
CA GLY A 168 -13.47 -4.18 13.19
C GLY A 168 -12.68 -5.47 13.39
N GLY A 169 -11.57 -5.44 14.12
CA GLY A 169 -10.71 -6.61 14.35
C GLY A 169 -9.88 -7.03 13.13
N GLU A 170 -9.57 -6.09 12.26
CA GLU A 170 -8.87 -6.35 11.00
C GLU A 170 -7.38 -6.09 11.13
N TRP A 171 -6.58 -7.14 11.14
CA TRP A 171 -5.13 -7.10 11.29
C TRP A 171 -4.36 -6.80 10.01
N GLY A 172 -5.01 -6.93 8.83
CA GLY A 172 -4.35 -6.92 7.54
C GLY A 172 -3.44 -5.71 7.29
N PHE A 173 -3.86 -4.52 7.70
CA PHE A 173 -3.06 -3.32 7.50
C PHE A 173 -1.82 -3.25 8.39
N LEU A 174 -1.89 -3.73 9.64
CA LEU A 174 -0.71 -3.79 10.51
C LEU A 174 0.32 -4.82 10.05
N THR A 175 -0.10 -5.85 9.31
CA THR A 175 0.82 -6.83 8.76
C THR A 175 1.50 -6.38 7.48
N PHE A 176 0.96 -5.38 6.79
CA PHE A 176 1.46 -4.92 5.51
C PHE A 176 2.94 -4.49 5.56
N PRO A 177 3.37 -3.60 6.49
CA PRO A 177 4.77 -3.20 6.61
C PRO A 177 5.69 -4.39 6.91
N LEU A 178 5.21 -5.31 7.74
CA LEU A 178 5.93 -6.52 8.11
C LEU A 178 6.14 -7.44 6.91
N MET A 179 5.12 -7.58 6.06
CA MET A 179 5.21 -8.37 4.82
C MET A 179 6.17 -7.72 3.81
N GLU A 180 6.10 -6.41 3.62
CA GLU A 180 7.03 -5.68 2.74
C GLU A 180 8.49 -5.93 3.14
N LEU A 181 8.80 -5.84 4.44
CA LEU A 181 10.14 -6.07 4.96
C LEU A 181 10.51 -7.56 4.94
N GLY A 182 9.65 -8.43 5.47
CA GLY A 182 9.95 -9.84 5.68
C GLY A 182 10.10 -10.64 4.39
N ILE A 183 9.29 -10.35 3.37
CA ILE A 183 9.39 -11.02 2.05
C ILE A 183 10.63 -10.55 1.29
N SER A 184 11.12 -9.35 1.58
CA SER A 184 12.26 -8.74 0.92
C SER A 184 13.62 -9.05 1.58
N GLY A 185 13.70 -10.03 2.45
CA GLY A 185 14.83 -10.28 3.35
C GLY A 185 16.21 -10.44 2.71
N ALA A 186 16.30 -10.82 1.44
CA ALA A 186 17.55 -10.93 0.70
C ALA A 186 18.03 -9.59 0.12
N HIS A 187 17.17 -8.60 -0.02
CA HIS A 187 17.50 -7.36 -0.72
C HIS A 187 18.37 -6.42 0.14
N PRO A 188 19.36 -5.71 -0.45
CA PRO A 188 20.21 -4.76 0.28
C PRO A 188 19.45 -3.69 1.07
N LEU A 189 18.31 -3.18 0.56
CA LEU A 189 17.47 -2.24 1.31
C LEU A 189 16.96 -2.81 2.64
N TYR A 190 16.54 -4.06 2.65
CA TYR A 190 16.12 -4.72 3.88
C TYR A 190 17.27 -4.81 4.90
N ARG A 191 18.49 -4.99 4.41
CA ARG A 191 19.70 -5.08 5.27
C ARG A 191 20.05 -3.75 5.94
N LEU A 192 19.48 -2.62 5.52
CA LEU A 192 19.64 -1.34 6.22
C LEU A 192 18.89 -1.33 7.56
N VAL A 193 17.87 -2.17 7.73
CA VAL A 193 17.24 -2.38 9.05
C VAL A 193 18.25 -3.11 9.95
N PRO A 194 18.56 -2.60 11.15
CA PRO A 194 19.43 -3.28 12.11
C PRO A 194 18.96 -4.71 12.39
N GLU A 195 19.87 -5.66 12.49
CA GLU A 195 19.54 -7.08 12.61
C GLU A 195 18.56 -7.38 13.75
N ARG A 196 18.78 -6.77 14.92
CA ARG A 196 17.90 -6.89 16.11
C ARG A 196 16.47 -6.41 15.88
N TRP A 197 16.22 -5.63 14.83
CA TRP A 197 14.92 -5.07 14.48
C TRP A 197 14.32 -5.65 13.20
N ARG A 198 15.04 -6.53 12.52
CA ARG A 198 14.52 -7.18 11.31
C ARG A 198 13.37 -8.11 11.66
N PRO A 199 12.25 -8.02 10.93
CA PRO A 199 11.24 -9.06 11.07
C PRO A 199 11.79 -10.39 10.55
N PRO A 200 11.28 -11.52 11.03
CA PRO A 200 11.59 -12.81 10.45
C PRO A 200 11.26 -12.87 8.98
N VAL A 201 12.16 -13.44 8.19
CA VAL A 201 11.88 -13.72 6.77
C VAL A 201 11.02 -14.96 6.69
N LEU A 202 9.78 -14.80 6.26
CA LEU A 202 8.87 -15.91 6.01
C LEU A 202 8.77 -16.19 4.51
N PRO A 203 8.74 -17.45 4.11
CA PRO A 203 8.56 -17.81 2.71
C PRO A 203 7.20 -17.28 2.22
N TRP A 204 7.21 -16.68 1.03
CA TRP A 204 6.01 -16.24 0.33
C TRP A 204 5.84 -17.07 -0.94
N PRO A 205 5.26 -18.28 -0.85
CA PRO A 205 5.17 -19.22 -1.96
C PRO A 205 4.32 -18.65 -3.10
N GLU A 206 4.85 -18.66 -4.30
CA GLU A 206 4.19 -18.07 -5.47
C GLU A 206 3.08 -18.95 -6.05
N ASP A 207 3.19 -20.25 -5.85
CA ASP A 207 2.34 -21.28 -6.46
C ASP A 207 1.36 -21.95 -5.51
N ASN A 208 1.48 -21.71 -4.20
CA ASN A 208 0.70 -22.42 -3.20
C ASN A 208 -0.13 -21.51 -2.28
N ARG A 209 -1.41 -21.41 -2.61
CA ARG A 209 -2.39 -20.60 -1.89
C ARG A 209 -2.50 -20.91 -0.39
N ALA A 210 -2.45 -22.20 -0.02
CA ALA A 210 -2.56 -22.63 1.38
C ALA A 210 -1.31 -22.23 2.18
N LYS A 211 -0.12 -22.41 1.59
CA LYS A 211 1.15 -21.98 2.22
C LYS A 211 1.21 -20.45 2.37
N ARG A 212 0.71 -19.66 1.41
CA ARG A 212 0.59 -18.20 1.55
C ARG A 212 -0.31 -17.80 2.70
N TRP A 213 -1.46 -18.45 2.80
CA TRP A 213 -2.34 -18.23 3.93
C TRP A 213 -1.65 -18.50 5.26
N SER A 214 -0.91 -19.62 5.34
CA SER A 214 -0.12 -19.96 6.53
C SER A 214 0.93 -18.89 6.84
N SER A 215 1.67 -18.40 5.84
CA SER A 215 2.63 -17.29 6.02
C SER A 215 1.94 -16.00 6.46
N GLY A 216 0.80 -15.65 5.86
CA GLY A 216 -0.01 -14.51 6.27
C GLY A 216 -0.47 -14.59 7.72
N VAL A 217 -0.93 -15.77 8.17
CA VAL A 217 -1.30 -16.01 9.57
C VAL A 217 -0.08 -15.89 10.50
N GLN A 218 1.10 -16.33 10.07
CA GLN A 218 2.34 -16.17 10.84
C GLN A 218 2.69 -14.68 10.99
N TYR A 219 2.60 -13.88 9.91
CA TYR A 219 2.80 -12.43 9.99
C TYR A 219 1.77 -11.77 10.93
N ILE A 220 0.50 -12.16 10.86
CA ILE A 220 -0.51 -11.66 11.80
C ILE A 220 -0.10 -12.00 13.25
N SER A 221 0.42 -13.20 13.50
CA SER A 221 0.81 -13.62 14.85
C SER A 221 1.92 -12.77 15.46
N MET A 222 2.76 -12.19 14.63
CA MET A 222 3.88 -11.34 15.08
C MET A 222 3.42 -9.95 15.56
N VAL A 223 2.29 -9.46 15.09
CA VAL A 223 1.74 -8.14 15.46
C VAL A 223 0.51 -8.25 16.36
N ALA A 224 0.01 -9.44 16.58
CA ALA A 224 -1.25 -9.68 17.29
C ALA A 224 -1.09 -10.08 18.77
N ALA A 225 0.08 -9.92 19.36
CA ALA A 225 0.24 -10.09 20.79
C ALA A 225 -0.29 -8.86 21.55
N PRO A 226 -0.92 -9.05 22.73
CA PRO A 226 -1.57 -7.98 23.46
C PRO A 226 -0.59 -7.15 24.32
N ASP A 227 0.70 -7.30 24.11
CA ASP A 227 1.73 -6.59 24.89
C ASP A 227 2.22 -5.33 24.17
N SER A 228 2.79 -4.41 24.96
CA SER A 228 3.35 -3.15 24.46
C SER A 228 4.57 -3.36 23.58
N GLU A 229 5.37 -4.41 23.83
CA GLU A 229 6.55 -4.73 23.03
C GLU A 229 6.17 -5.09 21.60
N THR A 230 5.04 -5.81 21.40
CA THR A 230 4.54 -6.15 20.06
C THR A 230 4.03 -4.92 19.33
N LEU A 231 3.36 -3.99 20.01
CA LEU A 231 2.92 -2.74 19.41
C LEU A 231 4.13 -1.86 19.02
N GLU A 232 5.13 -1.79 19.86
CA GLU A 232 6.39 -1.10 19.57
C GLU A 232 7.11 -1.71 18.35
N LYS A 233 7.19 -3.03 18.26
CA LYS A 233 7.72 -3.72 17.08
C LYS A 233 6.92 -3.39 15.82
N ALA A 234 5.58 -3.42 15.90
CA ALA A 234 4.72 -3.10 14.77
C ALA A 234 4.93 -1.67 14.27
N MET A 235 5.04 -0.69 15.18
CA MET A 235 5.33 0.71 14.85
C MET A 235 6.71 0.85 14.23
N ARG A 236 7.74 0.22 14.81
CA ARG A 236 9.10 0.25 14.27
C ARG A 236 9.18 -0.34 12.86
N TRP A 237 8.54 -1.48 12.64
CA TRP A 237 8.47 -2.09 11.30
C TRP A 237 7.71 -1.22 10.31
N HIS A 238 6.64 -0.55 10.77
CA HIS A 238 5.94 0.42 9.93
C HIS A 238 6.85 1.58 9.52
N LEU A 239 7.58 2.18 10.45
CA LEU A 239 8.48 3.29 10.16
C LEU A 239 9.62 2.90 9.20
N PHE A 240 10.25 1.74 9.39
CA PHE A 240 11.26 1.23 8.46
C PHE A 240 10.68 0.90 7.08
N SER A 241 9.56 0.19 7.02
CA SER A 241 8.89 -0.12 5.75
C SER A 241 8.46 1.15 5.03
N TRP A 242 7.87 2.09 5.76
CA TRP A 242 7.49 3.39 5.23
C TRP A 242 8.69 4.12 4.63
N PHE A 243 9.80 4.18 5.35
CA PHE A 243 11.01 4.86 4.90
C PHE A 243 11.60 4.18 3.66
N LEU A 244 11.89 2.89 3.74
CA LEU A 244 12.62 2.15 2.70
C LEU A 244 11.79 2.01 1.41
N SER A 245 10.51 1.75 1.52
CA SER A 245 9.64 1.63 0.33
C SER A 245 9.41 2.99 -0.35
N ASN A 246 9.26 4.08 0.43
CA ASN A 246 9.16 5.42 -0.15
C ASN A 246 10.51 5.90 -0.71
N LEU A 247 11.63 5.55 -0.07
CA LEU A 247 12.97 5.80 -0.63
C LEU A 247 13.09 5.17 -2.02
N ALA A 248 12.72 3.90 -2.16
CA ALA A 248 12.73 3.19 -3.44
C ALA A 248 11.86 3.89 -4.49
N ALA A 249 10.66 4.34 -4.12
CA ALA A 249 9.76 5.04 -5.04
C ALA A 249 10.30 6.43 -5.42
N LEU A 250 10.71 7.24 -4.44
CA LEU A 250 11.20 8.61 -4.64
C LEU A 250 12.42 8.68 -5.56
N THR A 251 13.32 7.73 -5.43
CA THR A 251 14.55 7.71 -6.24
C THR A 251 14.32 7.47 -7.73
N TYR A 252 13.21 6.83 -8.10
CA TYR A 252 12.85 6.54 -9.49
C TYR A 252 11.64 7.31 -10.02
N ALA A 253 11.08 8.23 -9.23
CA ALA A 253 9.93 9.03 -9.64
C ALA A 253 10.35 10.33 -10.36
N ASP A 254 9.59 10.71 -11.39
CA ASP A 254 9.69 11.99 -12.09
C ASP A 254 9.07 13.13 -11.28
N LEU A 255 8.10 12.78 -10.41
CA LEU A 255 7.38 13.71 -9.57
C LEU A 255 7.02 13.06 -8.23
N THR A 256 7.02 13.86 -7.18
CA THR A 256 6.67 13.42 -5.83
C THR A 256 5.42 14.14 -5.34
N LEU A 257 4.50 13.40 -4.72
CA LEU A 257 3.28 13.92 -4.11
C LEU A 257 3.29 13.62 -2.61
N ASP A 258 3.55 14.64 -1.80
CA ASP A 258 3.23 14.63 -0.37
C ASP A 258 1.76 15.04 -0.22
N ILE A 259 0.89 14.06 0.03
CA ILE A 259 -0.55 14.29 0.01
C ILE A 259 -1.03 15.18 1.16
N ASP A 260 -0.35 15.15 2.31
CA ASP A 260 -0.69 16.02 3.44
C ASP A 260 -0.28 17.46 3.12
N ARG A 261 0.90 17.65 2.51
CA ARG A 261 1.36 18.97 2.11
C ARG A 261 0.51 19.56 1.00
N ALA A 262 0.06 18.75 0.05
CA ALA A 262 -0.88 19.21 -1.01
C ALA A 262 -2.21 19.68 -0.43
N HIS A 263 -2.61 19.15 0.75
CA HIS A 263 -3.77 19.64 1.46
C HIS A 263 -3.52 20.96 2.22
N ASP A 264 -2.35 21.09 2.86
CA ASP A 264 -2.07 22.17 3.82
C ASP A 264 -1.40 23.39 3.16
N ASP A 265 -0.79 23.22 1.98
CA ASP A 265 0.04 24.24 1.29
C ASP A 265 -0.45 24.39 -0.16
N VAL A 266 -1.26 25.44 -0.38
CA VAL A 266 -1.82 25.77 -1.71
C VAL A 266 -0.71 26.04 -2.74
N GLY A 267 0.43 26.60 -2.32
CA GLY A 267 1.57 26.83 -3.20
C GLY A 267 2.17 25.52 -3.69
N TYR A 268 2.33 24.55 -2.80
CA TYR A 268 2.79 23.20 -3.16
C TYR A 268 1.80 22.48 -4.07
N GLU A 269 0.49 22.57 -3.77
CA GLU A 269 -0.57 21.99 -4.62
C GLU A 269 -0.47 22.54 -6.05
N HIS A 270 -0.40 23.86 -6.21
CA HIS A 270 -0.30 24.48 -7.53
C HIS A 270 0.99 24.08 -8.26
N ASP A 271 2.16 24.11 -7.60
CA ASP A 271 3.44 23.66 -8.20
C ASP A 271 3.33 22.20 -8.68
N PHE A 272 2.74 21.33 -7.87
CA PHE A 272 2.53 19.93 -8.27
C PHE A 272 1.64 19.82 -9.51
N ILE A 273 0.51 20.53 -9.55
CA ILE A 273 -0.44 20.53 -10.68
C ILE A 273 0.25 21.05 -11.95
N ASP A 274 0.97 22.16 -11.86
CA ASP A 274 1.67 22.77 -12.99
C ASP A 274 2.77 21.86 -13.54
N ARG A 275 3.53 21.22 -12.67
CA ARG A 275 4.56 20.24 -13.04
C ARG A 275 3.95 19.00 -13.68
N LEU A 276 2.84 18.49 -13.17
CA LEU A 276 2.12 17.36 -13.76
C LEU A 276 1.58 17.74 -15.15
N ALA A 277 0.95 18.90 -15.27
CA ALA A 277 0.45 19.41 -16.55
C ALA A 277 1.58 19.62 -17.57
N SER A 278 2.69 20.23 -17.16
CA SER A 278 3.83 20.53 -18.06
C SER A 278 4.55 19.26 -18.54
N LYS A 279 4.84 18.33 -17.62
CA LYS A 279 5.64 17.12 -17.90
C LYS A 279 4.80 15.98 -18.43
N CYS A 280 3.58 15.83 -17.94
CA CYS A 280 2.73 14.65 -18.17
C CYS A 280 1.51 14.95 -19.04
N LYS A 281 1.20 16.23 -19.31
CA LYS A 281 0.01 16.68 -20.06
C LYS A 281 -1.31 16.23 -19.40
N VAL A 282 -1.31 16.07 -18.07
CA VAL A 282 -2.48 15.71 -17.27
C VAL A 282 -2.82 16.88 -16.36
N THR A 283 -4.07 17.30 -16.38
CA THR A 283 -4.57 18.34 -15.48
C THR A 283 -5.43 17.71 -14.40
N VAL A 284 -5.09 17.98 -13.16
CA VAL A 284 -5.81 17.47 -11.98
C VAL A 284 -6.34 18.62 -11.12
N ASN A 285 -7.27 18.27 -10.23
CA ASN A 285 -7.87 19.23 -9.32
C ASN A 285 -8.11 18.55 -7.96
N PHE A 286 -7.50 19.12 -6.92
CA PHE A 286 -7.55 18.62 -5.55
C PHE A 286 -8.61 19.32 -4.68
N ARG A 287 -9.61 20.00 -5.24
CA ARG A 287 -10.60 20.85 -4.53
C ARG A 287 -11.35 20.14 -3.40
N ASP A 288 -11.42 18.83 -3.44
CA ASP A 288 -12.13 18.00 -2.47
C ASP A 288 -11.21 17.14 -1.63
N ILE A 289 -9.92 17.53 -1.55
CA ILE A 289 -9.00 16.89 -0.63
C ILE A 289 -9.42 17.22 0.81
N THR A 290 -9.77 16.19 1.56
CA THR A 290 -10.15 16.35 2.96
C THR A 290 -9.01 15.87 3.86
N LYS A 291 -8.65 16.67 4.85
CA LYS A 291 -7.65 16.29 5.83
C LYS A 291 -8.23 15.30 6.81
N PHE A 292 -7.56 14.17 6.95
CA PHE A 292 -7.84 13.21 8.01
C PHE A 292 -6.55 12.78 8.74
N PRO A 293 -5.70 13.69 9.23
CA PRO A 293 -4.65 13.28 10.13
C PRO A 293 -5.33 12.91 11.45
N ARG A 294 -5.45 11.63 11.74
CA ARG A 294 -5.71 11.15 13.08
C ARG A 294 -4.43 10.56 13.59
N TYR A 295 -3.89 11.20 14.61
CA TYR A 295 -2.78 10.66 15.35
C TYR A 295 -3.32 9.80 16.49
N TYR A 296 -2.63 8.69 16.72
CA TYR A 296 -2.92 7.83 17.86
C TYR A 296 -1.75 7.91 18.82
N ASP A 297 -2.06 8.28 20.05
CA ASP A 297 -1.14 8.28 21.16
C ASP A 297 -1.37 7.01 21.98
N PHE A 298 -0.34 6.20 22.08
CA PHE A 298 -0.38 4.97 22.85
C PHE A 298 0.40 5.18 24.14
N ASP A 299 -0.26 5.11 25.29
CA ASP A 299 0.35 5.33 26.60
C ASP A 299 1.64 4.52 26.83
N SER A 300 1.79 3.41 26.10
CA SER A 300 2.92 2.48 26.23
C SER A 300 4.02 2.66 25.20
N LEU A 301 3.92 3.64 24.28
CA LEU A 301 4.90 3.86 23.21
C LEU A 301 5.59 5.21 23.31
N ASP A 302 6.90 5.20 23.30
CA ASP A 302 7.69 6.40 23.01
C ASP A 302 7.89 6.53 21.50
N VAL A 303 6.90 7.18 20.85
CA VAL A 303 6.90 7.39 19.39
C VAL A 303 8.08 8.25 18.95
N ALA A 304 8.48 9.24 19.78
CA ALA A 304 9.62 10.11 19.46
C ALA A 304 10.92 9.29 19.43
N GLN A 305 11.14 8.45 20.43
CA GLN A 305 12.31 7.56 20.50
C GLN A 305 12.35 6.61 19.29
N LEU A 306 11.20 6.04 18.87
CA LEU A 306 11.14 5.15 17.72
C LEU A 306 11.49 5.86 16.43
N CYS A 307 10.98 7.07 16.22
CA CYS A 307 11.34 7.91 15.07
C CYS A 307 12.84 8.26 15.09
N ASP A 308 13.41 8.60 16.25
CA ASP A 308 14.83 8.92 16.37
C ASP A 308 15.73 7.71 16.07
N GLN A 309 15.34 6.51 16.47
CA GLN A 309 16.04 5.28 16.13
C GLN A 309 16.09 5.06 14.62
N VAL A 310 14.95 5.27 13.91
CA VAL A 310 14.89 5.13 12.45
C VAL A 310 15.73 6.23 11.77
N LYS A 311 15.59 7.48 12.22
CA LYS A 311 16.36 8.61 11.67
C LYS A 311 17.86 8.41 11.83
N SER A 312 18.31 8.04 13.03
CA SER A 312 19.73 7.77 13.30
C SER A 312 20.27 6.67 12.39
N THR A 313 19.54 5.55 12.30
CA THR A 313 19.92 4.42 11.44
C THR A 313 20.03 4.82 9.97
N MET A 314 19.07 5.62 9.48
CA MET A 314 19.07 6.02 8.07
C MET A 314 20.13 7.09 7.77
N ARG A 315 20.37 8.05 8.69
CA ARG A 315 21.47 9.02 8.56
C ARG A 315 22.84 8.33 8.49
N GLU A 316 23.06 7.33 9.34
CA GLU A 316 24.28 6.51 9.31
C GLU A 316 24.41 5.79 7.96
N ALA A 317 23.33 5.18 7.45
CA ALA A 317 23.33 4.51 6.16
C ALA A 317 23.54 5.47 4.95
N VAL A 318 23.14 6.73 5.07
CA VAL A 318 23.47 7.80 4.11
C VAL A 318 24.95 8.13 4.21
N PHE A 319 25.45 8.36 5.42
CA PHE A 319 26.85 8.81 5.66
C PHE A 319 27.88 7.80 5.15
N ASP A 320 27.66 6.50 5.35
CA ASP A 320 28.56 5.43 4.92
C ASP A 320 28.28 4.88 3.50
N GLY A 321 27.35 5.51 2.76
CA GLY A 321 27.02 5.15 1.37
C GLY A 321 26.28 3.84 1.19
N ARG A 322 25.85 3.18 2.28
CA ARG A 322 25.06 1.93 2.18
C ARG A 322 23.73 2.14 1.47
N ILE A 323 23.13 3.31 1.64
CA ILE A 323 21.83 3.63 1.05
C ILE A 323 21.91 3.74 -0.49
N ASP A 324 22.98 4.33 -1.03
CA ASP A 324 23.19 4.44 -2.47
C ASP A 324 23.41 3.06 -3.12
N ASN A 325 24.14 2.19 -2.45
CA ASN A 325 24.38 0.83 -2.91
C ASN A 325 23.09 0.01 -2.91
N ALA A 326 22.26 0.17 -1.87
CA ALA A 326 21.00 -0.53 -1.74
C ALA A 326 19.97 -0.07 -2.80
N VAL A 327 19.91 1.22 -3.09
CA VAL A 327 19.01 1.79 -4.11
C VAL A 327 19.44 1.38 -5.51
N ARG A 328 20.74 1.41 -5.83
CA ARG A 328 21.24 0.96 -7.13
C ARG A 328 20.89 -0.50 -7.45
N ALA A 329 20.72 -1.32 -6.45
CA ALA A 329 20.30 -2.71 -6.64
C ALA A 329 18.82 -2.87 -7.09
N LEU A 330 17.99 -1.83 -6.99
CA LEU A 330 16.55 -1.87 -7.35
C LEU A 330 16.26 -1.67 -8.83
N GLY A 331 17.14 -1.01 -9.57
CA GLY A 331 16.87 -0.63 -10.95
C GLY A 331 18.04 -0.92 -11.88
N ALA A 332 17.72 -1.26 -13.15
CA ALA A 332 18.70 -1.38 -14.23
C ALA A 332 19.13 0.00 -14.75
N GLN A 333 18.33 1.04 -14.50
CA GLN A 333 18.62 2.42 -14.88
C GLN A 333 19.10 3.22 -13.65
N PRO A 334 19.90 4.30 -13.87
CA PRO A 334 20.29 5.17 -12.78
C PRO A 334 19.08 5.84 -12.13
N PRO A 335 19.13 6.10 -10.80
CA PRO A 335 18.11 6.87 -10.09
C PRO A 335 17.95 8.29 -10.70
N ILE A 336 16.73 8.81 -10.69
CA ILE A 336 16.43 10.20 -11.07
C ILE A 336 16.83 11.15 -9.96
N LEU A 337 16.47 10.79 -8.72
CA LEU A 337 16.84 11.49 -7.51
C LEU A 337 17.91 10.67 -6.78
N GLY A 338 19.01 11.31 -6.37
CA GLY A 338 20.03 10.63 -5.56
C GLY A 338 19.43 10.07 -4.26
N ALA A 339 19.88 8.89 -3.86
CA ALA A 339 19.32 8.21 -2.70
C ALA A 339 19.47 9.01 -1.40
N ALA A 340 20.58 9.75 -1.24
CA ALA A 340 20.80 10.64 -0.10
C ALA A 340 19.76 11.79 -0.07
N ALA A 341 19.48 12.40 -1.22
CA ALA A 341 18.48 13.48 -1.33
C ALA A 341 17.05 12.95 -1.06
N ALA A 342 16.73 11.76 -1.57
CA ALA A 342 15.45 11.11 -1.28
C ALA A 342 15.32 10.76 0.21
N ALA A 343 16.39 10.29 0.84
CA ALA A 343 16.43 10.01 2.27
C ALA A 343 16.20 11.28 3.10
N GLU A 344 16.82 12.39 2.73
CA GLU A 344 16.66 13.68 3.44
C GLU A 344 15.19 14.15 3.41
N ILE A 345 14.52 14.06 2.26
CA ILE A 345 13.07 14.36 2.14
C ILE A 345 12.26 13.54 3.17
N LEU A 346 12.57 12.26 3.30
CA LEU A 346 11.83 11.36 4.23
C LEU A 346 12.20 11.62 5.70
N LEU A 347 13.44 11.98 5.99
CA LEU A 347 13.88 12.38 7.34
C LEU A 347 13.16 13.65 7.79
N LEU A 348 13.10 14.67 6.92
CA LEU A 348 12.35 15.89 7.18
C LEU A 348 10.85 15.63 7.36
N LYS A 349 10.30 14.68 6.60
CA LYS A 349 8.89 14.28 6.77
C LYS A 349 8.65 13.61 8.12
N LEU A 350 9.57 12.79 8.63
CA LEU A 350 9.48 12.21 9.98
C LEU A 350 9.51 13.31 11.06
N ASP A 351 10.38 14.31 10.93
CA ASP A 351 10.46 15.43 11.87
C ASP A 351 9.16 16.26 11.85
N SER A 352 8.64 16.59 10.66
CA SER A 352 7.37 17.31 10.54
C SER A 352 6.17 16.53 11.08
N SER A 353 6.19 15.20 10.93
CA SER A 353 5.17 14.27 11.45
C SER A 353 5.13 14.30 12.99
N LEU A 354 6.30 14.23 13.65
CA LEU A 354 6.39 14.33 15.10
C LEU A 354 5.90 15.69 15.60
N ALA A 355 6.29 16.78 14.94
CA ALA A 355 5.83 18.11 15.30
C ALA A 355 4.30 18.25 15.13
N ALA A 356 3.74 17.73 14.05
CA ALA A 356 2.31 17.75 13.80
C ALA A 356 1.52 16.90 14.81
N MET A 357 2.04 15.73 15.18
CA MET A 357 1.45 14.88 16.23
C MET A 357 1.44 15.61 17.58
N ALA A 358 2.57 16.24 17.98
CA ALA A 358 2.69 16.97 19.24
C ALA A 358 1.76 18.20 19.30
N ALA A 359 1.52 18.87 18.17
CA ALA A 359 0.62 20.01 18.07
C ALA A 359 -0.87 19.62 17.87
N SER A 360 -1.19 18.33 17.70
CA SER A 360 -2.54 17.89 17.39
C SER A 360 -3.47 18.02 18.61
N THR A 361 -4.59 18.71 18.39
CA THR A 361 -5.68 18.81 19.38
C THR A 361 -6.66 17.62 19.28
N ASP A 362 -6.61 16.84 18.18
CA ASP A 362 -7.47 15.67 17.93
C ASP A 362 -6.63 14.37 18.05
N LEU A 363 -6.00 14.20 19.23
CA LEU A 363 -5.17 13.05 19.53
C LEU A 363 -6.03 11.92 20.09
N CYS A 364 -6.09 10.79 19.39
CA CYS A 364 -6.81 9.62 19.89
C CYS A 364 -5.92 8.82 20.85
N ARG A 365 -6.16 8.96 22.16
CA ARG A 365 -5.41 8.22 23.16
C ARG A 365 -5.89 6.78 23.31
N ILE A 366 -4.96 5.86 23.24
CA ILE A 366 -5.21 4.42 23.40
C ILE A 366 -4.43 3.92 24.61
N SER A 367 -5.17 3.63 25.68
CA SER A 367 -4.56 3.03 26.86
C SER A 367 -4.11 1.58 26.58
N GLU A 368 -3.07 1.15 27.26
CA GLU A 368 -2.59 -0.24 27.19
C GLU A 368 -3.71 -1.26 27.52
N LYS A 369 -4.59 -0.91 28.45
CA LYS A 369 -5.77 -1.73 28.79
C LYS A 369 -6.71 -1.90 27.60
N ASN A 370 -6.99 -0.81 26.87
CA ASN A 370 -7.84 -0.86 25.68
C ASN A 370 -7.18 -1.66 24.58
N TRP A 371 -5.88 -1.48 24.35
CA TRP A 371 -5.12 -2.26 23.38
C TRP A 371 -5.17 -3.75 23.71
N LYS A 372 -4.89 -4.15 24.95
CA LYS A 372 -4.97 -5.53 25.42
C LYS A 372 -6.38 -6.11 25.25
N ALA A 373 -7.42 -5.35 25.54
CA ALA A 373 -8.81 -5.82 25.40
C ALA A 373 -9.19 -6.08 23.94
N VAL A 374 -8.84 -5.17 23.02
CA VAL A 374 -9.11 -5.31 21.59
C VAL A 374 -8.34 -6.49 21.01
N THR A 375 -7.06 -6.60 21.30
CA THR A 375 -6.21 -7.68 20.79
C THR A 375 -6.64 -9.04 21.32
N ALA A 376 -6.97 -9.16 22.60
CA ALA A 376 -7.49 -10.39 23.21
C ALA A 376 -8.81 -10.86 22.56
N LYS A 377 -9.74 -9.94 22.32
CA LYS A 377 -11.03 -10.22 21.67
C LYS A 377 -10.85 -10.82 20.27
N HIS A 378 -9.86 -10.35 19.52
CA HIS A 378 -9.66 -10.78 18.13
C HIS A 378 -8.67 -11.93 18.00
N ARG A 379 -7.84 -12.16 19.03
CA ARG A 379 -6.84 -13.24 19.07
C ARG A 379 -7.45 -14.63 19.07
N THR A 380 -8.56 -14.84 19.77
CA THR A 380 -9.21 -16.16 19.93
C THR A 380 -9.67 -16.77 18.61
N ILE A 381 -9.99 -15.95 17.62
CA ILE A 381 -10.48 -16.43 16.31
C ILE A 381 -9.31 -16.89 15.42
N TRP A 382 -8.15 -16.24 15.47
CA TRP A 382 -7.04 -16.47 14.55
C TRP A 382 -5.94 -17.41 15.11
N PHE A 383 -5.85 -17.51 16.45
CA PHE A 383 -4.74 -18.20 17.13
C PHE A 383 -5.12 -19.53 17.76
N ASN A 384 -6.37 -19.99 17.63
CA ASN A 384 -6.72 -21.35 18.01
C ASN A 384 -6.03 -22.32 17.05
N PRO A 385 -5.09 -23.17 17.51
CA PRO A 385 -4.38 -24.11 16.64
C PRO A 385 -5.34 -25.02 15.85
N GLY A 386 -6.48 -25.37 16.42
CA GLY A 386 -7.53 -26.14 15.74
C GLY A 386 -8.18 -25.36 14.60
N VAL A 387 -8.44 -24.06 14.79
CA VAL A 387 -8.97 -23.18 13.74
C VAL A 387 -7.92 -22.98 12.64
N ARG A 388 -6.65 -22.88 12.99
CA ARG A 388 -5.55 -22.78 12.02
C ARG A 388 -5.45 -24.01 11.13
N VAL A 389 -5.40 -25.21 11.72
CA VAL A 389 -5.34 -26.47 10.97
C VAL A 389 -6.62 -26.67 10.15
N LEU A 390 -7.77 -26.30 10.71
CA LEU A 390 -9.05 -26.36 10.02
C LEU A 390 -9.10 -25.35 8.86
N ALA A 391 -8.61 -24.14 9.05
CA ALA A 391 -8.52 -23.13 8.01
C ALA A 391 -7.57 -23.57 6.88
N GLU A 392 -6.40 -24.13 7.20
CA GLU A 392 -5.46 -24.68 6.21
C GLU A 392 -6.07 -25.84 5.41
N ARG A 393 -6.82 -26.72 6.05
CA ARG A 393 -7.47 -27.87 5.41
C ARG A 393 -8.76 -27.50 4.67
N LEU A 394 -9.55 -26.61 5.23
CA LEU A 394 -10.85 -26.23 4.68
C LEU A 394 -10.79 -25.01 3.76
N TYR A 395 -9.64 -24.30 3.69
CA TYR A 395 -9.54 -23.11 2.89
C TYR A 395 -9.90 -23.30 1.41
N PRO A 396 -9.53 -24.40 0.75
CA PRO A 396 -10.00 -24.69 -0.61
C PRO A 396 -11.53 -24.79 -0.72
N PHE A 397 -12.19 -25.19 0.38
CA PHE A 397 -13.64 -25.37 0.47
C PHE A 397 -14.33 -24.21 1.20
N ALA A 398 -13.66 -23.57 2.14
CA ALA A 398 -14.22 -22.51 2.99
C ALA A 398 -14.33 -21.16 2.27
N ALA A 399 -13.50 -20.89 1.29
CA ALA A 399 -13.62 -19.66 0.50
C ALA A 399 -14.97 -19.55 -0.24
N PRO A 400 -15.54 -20.62 -0.83
CA PRO A 400 -16.90 -20.64 -1.33
C PRO A 400 -17.96 -20.53 -0.23
N LEU A 401 -17.76 -21.22 0.92
CA LEU A 401 -18.70 -21.21 2.05
C LEU A 401 -18.73 -19.87 2.79
N ALA A 402 -17.56 -19.24 3.01
CA ALA A 402 -17.48 -17.91 3.57
C ALA A 402 -18.12 -16.86 2.64
N ARG A 403 -18.00 -17.05 1.32
CA ARG A 403 -18.72 -16.27 0.30
C ARG A 403 -20.23 -16.47 0.41
N ALA A 404 -20.70 -17.70 0.56
CA ALA A 404 -22.12 -18.01 0.74
C ALA A 404 -22.69 -17.43 2.05
N ALA A 405 -21.97 -17.58 3.17
CA ALA A 405 -22.36 -17.04 4.48
C ALA A 405 -22.39 -15.51 4.50
N ARG A 406 -21.42 -14.83 3.84
CA ARG A 406 -21.46 -13.37 3.68
C ARG A 406 -22.65 -12.93 2.83
N ARG A 407 -22.98 -13.65 1.74
CA ARG A 407 -24.17 -13.36 0.91
C ARG A 407 -25.48 -13.48 1.71
N THR A 408 -25.59 -14.49 2.58
CA THR A 408 -26.75 -14.70 3.44
C THR A 408 -26.87 -13.58 4.48
N LYS A 409 -25.76 -13.17 5.10
CA LYS A 409 -25.74 -12.10 6.11
C LYS A 409 -26.06 -10.72 5.51
N ILE A 410 -25.62 -10.45 4.28
CA ILE A 410 -25.96 -9.22 3.53
C ILE A 410 -27.46 -9.24 3.18
N ARG A 411 -28.01 -10.37 2.67
CA ARG A 411 -29.43 -10.48 2.36
C ARG A 411 -30.33 -10.28 3.60
N HIS A 412 -29.94 -10.82 4.75
CA HIS A 412 -30.67 -10.62 6.00
C HIS A 412 -30.62 -9.16 6.49
N ARG A 413 -29.52 -8.48 6.31
CA ARG A 413 -29.38 -7.05 6.69
C ARG A 413 -30.19 -6.14 5.78
N THR A 414 -30.15 -6.38 4.47
CA THR A 414 -30.95 -5.63 3.49
C THR A 414 -32.45 -5.84 3.72
N ARG A 415 -32.89 -7.07 4.01
CA ARG A 415 -34.29 -7.34 4.38
C ARG A 415 -34.72 -6.66 5.68
N ARG A 416 -33.86 -6.58 6.70
CA ARG A 416 -34.18 -5.83 7.93
C ARG A 416 -34.22 -4.30 7.72
N GLN A 417 -33.42 -3.75 6.82
CA GLN A 417 -33.50 -2.32 6.48
C GLN A 417 -34.75 -1.99 5.66
N ILE A 418 -35.18 -2.87 4.76
CA ILE A 418 -36.42 -2.67 3.98
C ILE A 418 -37.67 -2.89 4.84
N ALA A 419 -37.61 -3.69 5.89
CA ALA A 419 -38.73 -3.92 6.81
C ALA A 419 -38.90 -2.81 7.88
N ASN A 420 -37.92 -1.91 8.00
CA ASN A 420 -37.94 -0.79 8.95
C ASN A 420 -38.14 0.57 8.27
N HIS A 421 -38.44 0.58 6.97
CA HIS A 421 -38.99 1.68 6.17
C HIS A 421 -40.38 1.30 5.62
#